data_6bdf3f2251bdef11b202cc49a13b71c7
#
_entry.id   6bdf3f2251bdef11b202cc49a13b71c7
#
_cell.length_a   1.000
_cell.length_b   1.000
_cell.length_c   1.000
_cell.angle_alpha   90.00
_cell.angle_beta   90.00
_cell.angle_gamma   90.00
#
_symmetry.space_group_name_H-M   'P 1'
#
loop_
_entity.id
_entity.type
_entity.pdbx_description
1 polymer ?
#
loop_
_entity_poly.entity_id
_entity_poly.type
_entity_poly.pdbx_seq_one_letter_code
_entity_poly.pdbx_strand_id
1 'polypeptide(L)'
;MRVGAPTHGRGIKSIASSRRFFLGSAHLLLIMLLPLLIFSALLLALAYRFYGRFLETRCGINPKRETPACEVNDGVDYVPTRASVLFGHHFSSIAGAGPIVGPIIAASVFGWLPTWIWIIVGCIFVGGVHDFGSTLMSLRSGGRSITSTCRKLVGETTGKLFLIFVLLALVYVIVVFLDITVAGFMAQPAVTTASGWFILVALVFGVVVKRSRLSYKIVIPAFVLLTYFGLWLGVQFPAPAMSKEFLMGALVLYCYVAAILPVSTLMQPRDFLSATFLYAIMAIGMLGLCVHGGGFELPMVTSFEPKDLHYMVPFLFITVACGACSGFHSIVSSGTTSKQIQTERDVRKVSYGAMLVEGLLAVFALACIGVVGSFEGTPLNAFSGGAAVFFGALGVPLELGATFATLAVSTFLLTTLDTCTRLTRFLVEELFDWRGASSRYLGTFLVLLLPAVCAFGTFTGPDGTVIPVWKAIWPLFGATNQLLAALALITFVVFLKHRRIAFAFALVPAIAMSIMPVVALVMMVIQHGPLSLLGGIALGMVLLGVYVTLMSLKFVCTPAVAG
;
A
#
# COMPACT_ATOMS: atom_id res chain seq x y z
N MET A 1 38.94 -23.94 -57.94
CA MET A 1 38.44 -24.21 -56.59
C MET A 1 37.04 -23.60 -56.49
N ARG A 2 36.02 -24.45 -56.45
CA ARG A 2 34.61 -24.00 -56.42
C ARG A 2 34.14 -23.92 -54.98
N VAL A 3 33.67 -22.76 -54.57
CA VAL A 3 33.04 -22.51 -53.24
C VAL A 3 31.55 -22.86 -53.37
N GLY A 4 31.08 -23.81 -52.54
CA GLY A 4 29.70 -24.23 -52.50
C GLY A 4 28.84 -23.27 -51.64
N ALA A 5 27.65 -22.95 -52.11
CA ALA A 5 26.64 -22.14 -51.43
C ALA A 5 25.85 -22.97 -50.41
N PRO A 6 25.46 -22.41 -49.28
CA PRO A 6 24.63 -23.11 -48.30
C PRO A 6 23.14 -23.04 -48.63
N THR A 7 22.48 -24.18 -48.59
CA THR A 7 21.03 -24.37 -48.81
C THR A 7 20.21 -23.79 -47.67
N HIS A 8 19.55 -22.66 -47.90
CA HIS A 8 18.43 -22.14 -47.08
C HIS A 8 17.13 -22.81 -47.52
N GLY A 9 16.55 -23.65 -46.67
CA GLY A 9 15.27 -24.25 -47.06
C GLY A 9 14.53 -25.11 -46.01
N ARG A 10 14.94 -25.18 -44.73
CA ARG A 10 14.25 -25.99 -43.72
C ARG A 10 13.78 -25.29 -42.45
N GLY A 11 14.01 -23.97 -42.27
CA GLY A 11 13.68 -23.24 -41.03
C GLY A 11 12.25 -22.67 -40.96
N ILE A 12 11.58 -22.48 -42.11
CA ILE A 12 10.33 -21.66 -42.15
C ILE A 12 9.06 -22.50 -41.83
N LYS A 13 9.07 -23.82 -42.06
CA LYS A 13 7.89 -24.66 -41.78
C LYS A 13 7.71 -25.04 -40.31
N SER A 14 8.76 -25.00 -39.48
CA SER A 14 8.72 -25.29 -38.05
C SER A 14 8.15 -24.13 -37.23
N ILE A 15 8.37 -22.88 -37.66
CA ILE A 15 7.87 -21.67 -36.95
C ILE A 15 6.37 -21.47 -37.19
N ALA A 16 5.82 -21.90 -38.33
CA ALA A 16 4.40 -21.78 -38.64
C ALA A 16 3.53 -22.81 -37.89
N SER A 17 4.06 -23.99 -37.55
CA SER A 17 3.33 -25.01 -36.77
C SER A 17 3.30 -24.70 -35.25
N SER A 18 4.38 -24.15 -34.72
CA SER A 18 4.38 -23.68 -33.32
C SER A 18 3.47 -22.46 -33.09
N ARG A 19 3.35 -21.55 -34.06
CA ARG A 19 2.40 -20.43 -33.95
C ARG A 19 0.94 -20.87 -33.94
N ARG A 20 0.53 -21.92 -34.63
CA ARG A 20 -0.86 -22.42 -34.60
C ARG A 20 -1.19 -23.17 -33.32
N PHE A 21 -0.24 -23.84 -32.70
CA PHE A 21 -0.45 -24.48 -31.38
C PHE A 21 -0.50 -23.43 -30.27
N PHE A 22 0.32 -22.38 -30.36
CA PHE A 22 0.28 -21.22 -29.43
C PHE A 22 -0.99 -20.39 -29.59
N LEU A 23 -1.52 -20.20 -30.80
CA LEU A 23 -2.77 -19.45 -31.03
C LEU A 23 -4.00 -20.17 -30.46
N GLY A 24 -4.04 -21.50 -30.50
CA GLY A 24 -5.13 -22.28 -29.87
C GLY A 24 -5.14 -22.21 -28.34
N SER A 25 -3.96 -22.23 -27.72
CA SER A 25 -3.80 -22.10 -26.27
C SER A 25 -3.99 -20.65 -25.80
N ALA A 26 -3.57 -19.67 -26.61
CA ALA A 26 -3.76 -18.26 -26.33
C ALA A 26 -5.26 -17.88 -26.31
N HIS A 27 -6.09 -18.42 -27.20
CA HIS A 27 -7.53 -18.15 -27.20
C HIS A 27 -8.26 -18.69 -25.96
N LEU A 28 -7.81 -19.81 -25.39
CA LEU A 28 -8.38 -20.33 -24.12
C LEU A 28 -7.91 -19.52 -22.90
N LEU A 29 -6.67 -18.98 -22.94
CA LEU A 29 -6.09 -18.09 -21.93
C LEU A 29 -6.65 -16.65 -22.04
N LEU A 30 -6.99 -16.20 -23.24
CA LEU A 30 -7.60 -14.90 -23.57
C LEU A 30 -8.92 -14.61 -22.82
N ILE A 31 -9.68 -15.64 -22.50
CA ILE A 31 -11.00 -15.52 -21.85
C ILE A 31 -10.87 -15.28 -20.33
N MET A 32 -9.69 -15.41 -19.73
CA MET A 32 -9.55 -15.46 -18.26
C MET A 32 -9.32 -14.11 -17.58
N LEU A 33 -8.76 -13.09 -18.21
CA LEU A 33 -8.49 -11.80 -17.55
C LEU A 33 -9.75 -11.04 -17.18
N LEU A 34 -10.65 -10.85 -18.13
CA LEU A 34 -11.89 -10.12 -17.91
C LEU A 34 -12.85 -10.85 -16.97
N PRO A 35 -13.15 -12.15 -17.13
CA PRO A 35 -13.93 -12.92 -16.17
C PRO A 35 -13.34 -12.91 -14.77
N LEU A 36 -12.01 -13.00 -14.63
CA LEU A 36 -11.34 -12.95 -13.33
C LEU A 36 -11.56 -11.61 -12.64
N LEU A 37 -11.43 -10.49 -13.38
CA LEU A 37 -11.64 -9.15 -12.84
C LEU A 37 -13.11 -8.94 -12.44
N ILE A 38 -14.08 -9.32 -13.29
CA ILE A 38 -15.52 -9.22 -13.00
C ILE A 38 -15.86 -10.08 -11.78
N PHE A 39 -15.36 -11.31 -11.74
CA PHE A 39 -15.59 -12.23 -10.62
C PHE A 39 -15.00 -11.68 -9.32
N SER A 40 -13.79 -11.10 -9.38
CA SER A 40 -13.16 -10.43 -8.23
C SER A 40 -14.01 -9.24 -7.74
N ALA A 41 -14.44 -8.37 -8.65
CA ALA A 41 -15.26 -7.22 -8.31
C ALA A 41 -16.59 -7.65 -7.66
N LEU A 42 -17.22 -8.71 -8.18
CA LEU A 42 -18.45 -9.28 -7.62
C LEU A 42 -18.22 -9.86 -6.23
N LEU A 43 -17.17 -10.66 -6.03
CA LEU A 43 -16.81 -11.22 -4.72
C LEU A 43 -16.58 -10.12 -3.68
N LEU A 44 -15.83 -9.06 -4.04
CA LEU A 44 -15.55 -7.93 -3.17
C LEU A 44 -16.82 -7.12 -2.85
N ALA A 45 -17.71 -6.92 -3.82
CA ALA A 45 -19.00 -6.27 -3.60
C ALA A 45 -19.91 -7.08 -2.67
N LEU A 46 -19.96 -8.42 -2.86
CA LEU A 46 -20.69 -9.33 -1.97
C LEU A 46 -20.08 -9.31 -0.55
N ALA A 47 -18.75 -9.33 -0.44
CA ALA A 47 -18.05 -9.21 0.84
C ALA A 47 -18.41 -7.90 1.54
N TYR A 48 -18.40 -6.76 0.84
CA TYR A 48 -18.82 -5.47 1.41
C TYR A 48 -20.25 -5.52 1.95
N ARG A 49 -21.16 -6.12 1.19
CA ARG A 49 -22.59 -6.19 1.55
C ARG A 49 -22.86 -7.13 2.72
N PHE A 50 -22.28 -8.33 2.70
CA PHE A 50 -22.61 -9.38 3.67
C PHE A 50 -21.61 -9.41 4.82
N TYR A 51 -20.33 -9.58 4.53
CA TYR A 51 -19.32 -9.70 5.57
C TYR A 51 -19.04 -8.35 6.28
N GLY A 52 -19.05 -7.23 5.55
CA GLY A 52 -18.99 -5.90 6.15
C GLY A 52 -20.17 -5.62 7.09
N ARG A 53 -21.41 -6.05 6.75
CA ARG A 53 -22.56 -5.98 7.66
C ARG A 53 -22.42 -6.88 8.87
N PHE A 54 -21.88 -8.08 8.68
CA PHE A 54 -21.58 -8.99 9.79
C PHE A 54 -20.64 -8.31 10.79
N LEU A 55 -19.56 -7.66 10.33
CA LEU A 55 -18.63 -6.93 11.22
C LEU A 55 -19.32 -5.79 11.97
N GLU A 56 -20.15 -4.97 11.29
CA GLU A 56 -20.94 -3.89 11.94
C GLU A 56 -21.82 -4.44 13.06
N THR A 57 -22.57 -5.49 12.76
CA THR A 57 -23.51 -6.08 13.70
C THR A 57 -22.79 -6.70 14.90
N ARG A 58 -21.72 -7.47 14.63
CA ARG A 58 -20.95 -8.15 15.69
C ARG A 58 -20.23 -7.17 16.60
N CYS A 59 -19.70 -6.09 16.06
CA CYS A 59 -19.00 -5.06 16.82
C CYS A 59 -19.95 -4.01 17.45
N GLY A 60 -21.25 -4.09 17.22
CA GLY A 60 -22.25 -3.19 17.80
C GLY A 60 -22.01 -1.74 17.40
N ILE A 61 -21.95 -1.46 16.09
CA ILE A 61 -21.82 -0.11 15.54
C ILE A 61 -23.05 0.72 15.93
N ASN A 62 -22.82 1.88 16.53
CA ASN A 62 -23.87 2.79 16.97
C ASN A 62 -23.72 4.18 16.31
N PRO A 63 -24.60 4.50 15.34
CA PRO A 63 -24.52 5.81 14.64
C PRO A 63 -24.77 7.03 15.53
N LYS A 64 -25.36 6.82 16.72
CA LYS A 64 -25.65 7.90 17.69
C LYS A 64 -24.47 8.17 18.63
N ARG A 65 -23.43 7.32 18.61
CA ARG A 65 -22.25 7.54 19.43
C ARG A 65 -21.46 8.71 18.87
N GLU A 66 -21.18 9.68 19.71
CA GLU A 66 -20.31 10.80 19.37
C GLU A 66 -18.89 10.29 19.07
N THR A 67 -18.26 10.85 18.05
CA THR A 67 -16.93 10.45 17.62
C THR A 67 -15.89 11.44 18.10
N PRO A 68 -14.64 11.02 18.30
CA PRO A 68 -13.56 11.93 18.72
C PRO A 68 -13.38 13.12 17.77
N ALA A 69 -13.67 12.93 16.48
CA ALA A 69 -13.64 14.02 15.50
C ALA A 69 -14.62 15.15 15.82
N CYS A 70 -15.82 14.80 16.30
CA CYS A 70 -16.86 15.76 16.68
C CYS A 70 -16.65 16.34 18.07
N GLU A 71 -16.21 15.48 19.03
CA GLU A 71 -16.01 15.83 20.43
C GLU A 71 -14.83 16.81 20.62
N VAL A 72 -13.67 16.52 20.01
CA VAL A 72 -12.44 17.33 20.15
C VAL A 72 -12.42 18.51 19.19
N ASN A 73 -12.66 18.27 17.90
CA ASN A 73 -12.75 19.24 16.80
C ASN A 73 -11.73 20.40 16.90
N ASP A 74 -10.43 20.05 16.98
CA ASP A 74 -9.35 21.03 17.14
C ASP A 74 -8.98 21.79 15.85
N GLY A 75 -9.57 21.41 14.72
CA GLY A 75 -9.31 22.00 13.40
C GLY A 75 -7.94 21.65 12.80
N VAL A 76 -7.14 20.82 13.46
CA VAL A 76 -5.77 20.44 13.04
C VAL A 76 -5.69 18.96 12.70
N ASP A 77 -5.95 18.09 13.67
CA ASP A 77 -5.91 16.64 13.54
C ASP A 77 -7.31 16.02 13.68
N TYR A 78 -8.14 16.55 14.59
CA TYR A 78 -9.52 16.13 14.79
C TYR A 78 -10.47 17.05 14.01
N VAL A 79 -10.83 16.60 12.80
CA VAL A 79 -11.66 17.39 11.87
C VAL A 79 -12.79 16.53 11.33
N PRO A 80 -14.07 16.74 11.75
CA PRO A 80 -15.20 15.97 11.23
C PRO A 80 -15.28 16.09 9.72
N THR A 81 -15.11 14.98 9.01
CA THR A 81 -14.99 14.95 7.55
C THR A 81 -16.09 14.08 6.95
N ARG A 82 -16.70 14.54 5.83
CA ARG A 82 -17.68 13.74 5.10
C ARG A 82 -17.09 12.42 4.64
N ALA A 83 -17.86 11.33 4.80
CA ALA A 83 -17.38 9.97 4.51
C ALA A 83 -16.80 9.78 3.09
N SER A 84 -17.30 10.49 2.07
CA SER A 84 -16.78 10.42 0.69
C SER A 84 -15.39 11.05 0.54
N VAL A 85 -15.15 12.17 1.22
CA VAL A 85 -13.84 12.85 1.24
C VAL A 85 -12.85 12.04 2.06
N LEU A 86 -13.30 11.58 3.22
CA LEU A 86 -12.47 10.75 4.11
C LEU A 86 -12.12 9.40 3.48
N PHE A 87 -13.04 8.80 2.71
CA PHE A 87 -12.75 7.60 1.91
C PHE A 87 -11.59 7.85 0.93
N GLY A 88 -11.63 8.95 0.19
CA GLY A 88 -10.55 9.31 -0.74
C GLY A 88 -9.22 9.53 -0.02
N HIS A 89 -9.22 10.26 1.09
CA HIS A 89 -8.02 10.48 1.92
C HIS A 89 -7.47 9.16 2.50
N HIS A 90 -8.32 8.33 3.10
CA HIS A 90 -7.92 7.04 3.66
C HIS A 90 -7.39 6.10 2.56
N PHE A 91 -8.14 5.96 1.47
CA PHE A 91 -7.77 5.10 0.34
C PHE A 91 -6.44 5.54 -0.31
N SER A 92 -6.23 6.83 -0.56
CA SER A 92 -4.95 7.31 -1.08
C SER A 92 -3.78 7.09 -0.12
N SER A 93 -4.04 7.11 1.19
CA SER A 93 -3.00 6.89 2.20
C SER A 93 -2.59 5.42 2.31
N ILE A 94 -3.54 4.47 2.13
CA ILE A 94 -3.26 3.03 2.20
C ILE A 94 -2.79 2.45 0.86
N ALA A 95 -3.39 2.88 -0.25
CA ALA A 95 -3.12 2.39 -1.60
C ALA A 95 -1.82 2.95 -2.19
N GLY A 96 -0.70 2.85 -1.48
CA GLY A 96 0.62 3.24 -1.98
C GLY A 96 1.14 2.34 -3.11
N ALA A 97 2.46 2.16 -3.22
CA ALA A 97 3.04 1.23 -4.19
C ALA A 97 2.78 -0.24 -3.86
N GLY A 98 2.48 -0.56 -2.58
CA GLY A 98 2.38 -1.94 -2.10
C GLY A 98 1.37 -2.82 -2.85
N PRO A 99 0.11 -2.39 -3.04
CA PRO A 99 -0.91 -3.17 -3.76
C PRO A 99 -0.63 -3.30 -5.27
N ILE A 100 0.37 -2.60 -5.80
CA ILE A 100 0.83 -2.70 -7.19
C ILE A 100 2.08 -3.58 -7.26
N VAL A 101 3.11 -3.23 -6.52
CA VAL A 101 4.43 -3.89 -6.57
C VAL A 101 4.35 -5.33 -6.08
N GLY A 102 3.64 -5.57 -4.96
CA GLY A 102 3.51 -6.89 -4.36
C GLY A 102 2.89 -7.94 -5.30
N PRO A 103 1.68 -7.71 -5.82
CA PRO A 103 1.05 -8.62 -6.77
C PRO A 103 1.87 -8.89 -8.04
N ILE A 104 2.55 -7.88 -8.58
CA ILE A 104 3.41 -8.03 -9.77
C ILE A 104 4.58 -8.95 -9.48
N ILE A 105 5.33 -8.72 -8.38
CA ILE A 105 6.44 -9.59 -7.99
C ILE A 105 5.94 -11.00 -7.69
N ALA A 106 4.87 -11.14 -6.91
CA ALA A 106 4.34 -12.45 -6.54
C ALA A 106 3.86 -13.26 -7.76
N ALA A 107 3.16 -12.63 -8.69
CA ALA A 107 2.70 -13.30 -9.91
C ALA A 107 3.87 -13.73 -10.81
N SER A 108 4.92 -12.92 -10.92
CA SER A 108 6.12 -13.26 -11.70
C SER A 108 6.89 -14.43 -11.10
N VAL A 109 6.86 -14.59 -9.76
CA VAL A 109 7.60 -15.65 -9.05
C VAL A 109 6.77 -16.92 -8.86
N PHE A 110 5.52 -16.79 -8.43
CA PHE A 110 4.67 -17.91 -8.00
C PHE A 110 3.55 -18.26 -8.97
N GLY A 111 3.27 -17.40 -9.95
CA GLY A 111 2.15 -17.50 -10.87
C GLY A 111 0.94 -16.66 -10.43
N TRP A 112 -0.01 -16.48 -11.39
CA TRP A 112 -1.13 -15.57 -11.17
C TRP A 112 -2.21 -16.13 -10.23
N LEU A 113 -2.46 -17.44 -10.22
CA LEU A 113 -3.56 -18.04 -9.46
C LEU A 113 -3.34 -17.98 -7.94
N PRO A 114 -2.21 -18.44 -7.36
CA PRO A 114 -1.98 -18.33 -5.93
C PRO A 114 -1.93 -16.87 -5.47
N THR A 115 -1.40 -15.97 -6.30
CA THR A 115 -1.38 -14.52 -6.04
C THR A 115 -2.80 -13.96 -5.96
N TRP A 116 -3.66 -14.30 -6.92
CA TRP A 116 -5.05 -13.88 -6.94
C TRP A 116 -5.85 -14.41 -5.74
N ILE A 117 -5.70 -15.70 -5.42
CA ILE A 117 -6.39 -16.30 -4.26
C ILE A 117 -6.03 -15.54 -2.99
N TRP A 118 -4.74 -15.26 -2.78
CA TRP A 118 -4.30 -14.54 -1.59
C TRP A 118 -4.80 -13.10 -1.56
N ILE A 119 -4.82 -12.38 -2.68
CA ILE A 119 -5.39 -11.04 -2.75
C ILE A 119 -6.86 -11.07 -2.29
N ILE A 120 -7.69 -11.95 -2.86
CA ILE A 120 -9.13 -11.98 -2.57
C ILE A 120 -9.42 -12.44 -1.14
N VAL A 121 -8.85 -13.55 -0.71
CA VAL A 121 -9.07 -14.09 0.64
C VAL A 121 -8.49 -13.15 1.68
N GLY A 122 -7.28 -12.65 1.43
CA GLY A 122 -6.58 -11.75 2.33
C GLY A 122 -7.33 -10.43 2.52
N CYS A 123 -7.73 -9.75 1.46
CA CYS A 123 -8.40 -8.45 1.61
C CYS A 123 -9.81 -8.57 2.23
N ILE A 124 -10.53 -9.68 2.02
CA ILE A 124 -11.88 -9.87 2.59
C ILE A 124 -11.82 -10.23 4.08
N PHE A 125 -11.05 -11.28 4.43
CA PHE A 125 -11.12 -11.93 5.74
C PHE A 125 -9.99 -11.53 6.69
N VAL A 126 -8.90 -10.96 6.17
CA VAL A 126 -7.73 -10.57 6.97
C VAL A 126 -7.59 -9.05 6.98
N GLY A 127 -7.25 -8.42 5.86
CA GLY A 127 -7.03 -6.98 5.75
C GLY A 127 -8.28 -6.16 6.07
N GLY A 128 -9.44 -6.55 5.56
CA GLY A 128 -10.69 -5.87 5.85
C GLY A 128 -11.07 -5.93 7.33
N VAL A 129 -10.87 -7.08 8.00
CA VAL A 129 -11.09 -7.22 9.45
C VAL A 129 -10.08 -6.37 10.23
N HIS A 130 -8.82 -6.37 9.79
CA HIS A 130 -7.74 -5.60 10.36
C HIS A 130 -8.02 -4.09 10.32
N ASP A 131 -8.39 -3.57 9.14
CA ASP A 131 -8.62 -2.13 8.92
C ASP A 131 -9.87 -1.65 9.65
N PHE A 132 -10.97 -2.42 9.55
CA PHE A 132 -12.20 -2.16 10.30
C PHE A 132 -11.93 -2.14 11.81
N GLY A 133 -11.22 -3.16 12.31
CA GLY A 133 -10.89 -3.32 13.72
C GLY A 133 -10.00 -2.21 14.24
N SER A 134 -8.95 -1.86 13.53
CA SER A 134 -7.99 -0.81 13.88
C SER A 134 -8.68 0.56 13.97
N THR A 135 -9.52 0.89 12.99
CA THR A 135 -10.30 2.13 12.99
C THR A 135 -11.29 2.17 14.16
N LEU A 136 -12.05 1.08 14.37
CA LEU A 136 -13.04 1.00 15.44
C LEU A 136 -12.42 1.09 16.84
N MET A 137 -11.30 0.39 17.06
CA MET A 137 -10.55 0.45 18.32
C MET A 137 -10.10 1.87 18.63
N SER A 138 -9.47 2.52 17.67
CA SER A 138 -8.99 3.88 17.81
C SER A 138 -10.15 4.85 18.07
N LEU A 139 -11.21 4.75 17.27
CA LEU A 139 -12.41 5.58 17.42
C LEU A 139 -12.99 5.48 18.83
N ARG A 140 -13.16 4.25 19.36
CA ARG A 140 -13.69 3.99 20.69
C ARG A 140 -12.68 4.22 21.83
N SER A 141 -11.43 4.54 21.48
CA SER A 141 -10.36 4.90 22.43
C SER A 141 -10.00 6.39 22.39
N GLY A 142 -10.88 7.24 21.83
CA GLY A 142 -10.67 8.68 21.76
C GLY A 142 -9.72 9.10 20.62
N GLY A 143 -9.66 8.36 19.51
CA GLY A 143 -8.77 8.65 18.37
C GLY A 143 -7.28 8.36 18.65
N ARG A 144 -6.99 7.50 19.63
CA ARG A 144 -5.61 7.17 20.02
C ARG A 144 -4.97 6.16 19.05
N SER A 145 -3.62 6.18 19.02
CA SER A 145 -2.85 5.21 18.23
C SER A 145 -3.13 3.77 18.64
N ILE A 146 -2.88 2.83 17.72
CA ILE A 146 -3.01 1.39 18.01
C ILE A 146 -2.05 0.95 19.12
N THR A 147 -0.85 1.55 19.18
CA THR A 147 0.17 1.28 20.20
C THR A 147 -0.27 1.77 21.57
N SER A 148 -0.85 2.97 21.65
CA SER A 148 -1.43 3.53 22.86
C SER A 148 -2.62 2.69 23.35
N THR A 149 -3.43 2.17 22.42
CA THR A 149 -4.53 1.26 22.77
C THR A 149 -4.01 -0.07 23.31
N CYS A 150 -2.98 -0.65 22.68
CA CYS A 150 -2.30 -1.86 23.18
C CYS A 150 -1.71 -1.63 24.57
N ARG A 151 -1.05 -0.48 24.81
CA ARG A 151 -0.49 -0.11 26.12
C ARG A 151 -1.53 -0.14 27.22
N LYS A 152 -2.73 0.36 26.96
CA LYS A 152 -3.84 0.35 27.93
C LYS A 152 -4.43 -1.04 28.16
N LEU A 153 -4.50 -1.88 27.14
CA LEU A 153 -5.16 -3.17 27.20
C LEU A 153 -4.24 -4.29 27.70
N VAL A 154 -2.94 -4.25 27.34
CA VAL A 154 -1.98 -5.33 27.57
C VAL A 154 -0.93 -4.95 28.61
N GLY A 155 -0.59 -3.66 28.71
CA GLY A 155 0.36 -3.15 29.70
C GLY A 155 1.42 -2.23 29.11
N GLU A 156 2.07 -1.47 29.99
CA GLU A 156 2.99 -0.38 29.63
C GLU A 156 4.20 -0.87 28.81
N THR A 157 4.87 -1.92 29.27
CA THR A 157 6.07 -2.47 28.61
C THR A 157 5.75 -3.00 27.21
N THR A 158 4.68 -3.79 27.08
CA THR A 158 4.26 -4.36 25.79
C THR A 158 3.88 -3.25 24.80
N GLY A 159 3.16 -2.23 25.26
CA GLY A 159 2.79 -1.09 24.42
C GLY A 159 3.99 -0.27 23.96
N LYS A 160 5.01 -0.03 24.81
CA LYS A 160 6.25 0.65 24.43
C LYS A 160 7.07 -0.15 23.42
N LEU A 161 7.18 -1.47 23.61
CA LEU A 161 7.87 -2.35 22.66
C LEU A 161 7.15 -2.42 21.32
N PHE A 162 5.81 -2.43 21.34
CA PHE A 162 5.02 -2.32 20.12
C PHE A 162 5.24 -0.98 19.41
N LEU A 163 5.30 0.12 20.16
CA LEU A 163 5.60 1.44 19.60
C LEU A 163 6.97 1.48 18.90
N ILE A 164 8.02 0.92 19.54
CA ILE A 164 9.36 0.82 18.96
C ILE A 164 9.34 -0.04 17.68
N PHE A 165 8.62 -1.17 17.71
CA PHE A 165 8.43 -2.02 16.53
C PHE A 165 7.81 -1.23 15.36
N VAL A 166 6.75 -0.46 15.62
CA VAL A 166 6.07 0.36 14.62
C VAL A 166 7.00 1.44 14.08
N LEU A 167 7.75 2.12 14.94
CA LEU A 167 8.71 3.15 14.51
C LEU A 167 9.76 2.59 13.54
N LEU A 168 10.34 1.43 13.85
CA LEU A 168 11.28 0.76 12.96
C LEU A 168 10.63 0.36 11.63
N ALA A 169 9.42 -0.19 11.67
CA ALA A 169 8.69 -0.56 10.45
C ALA A 169 8.41 0.66 9.56
N LEU A 170 8.01 1.80 10.14
CA LEU A 170 7.71 3.02 9.38
C LEU A 170 8.97 3.66 8.78
N VAL A 171 10.11 3.57 9.43
CA VAL A 171 11.40 3.98 8.84
C VAL A 171 11.66 3.22 7.54
N TYR A 172 11.45 1.88 7.51
CA TYR A 172 11.61 1.10 6.27
C TYR A 172 10.63 1.55 5.18
N VAL A 173 9.37 1.83 5.54
CA VAL A 173 8.39 2.38 4.59
C VAL A 173 8.92 3.66 3.95
N ILE A 174 9.43 4.60 4.75
CA ILE A 174 9.94 5.87 4.24
C ILE A 174 11.14 5.63 3.32
N VAL A 175 12.12 4.80 3.71
CA VAL A 175 13.30 4.50 2.89
C VAL A 175 12.93 3.90 1.54
N VAL A 176 12.08 2.85 1.56
CA VAL A 176 11.64 2.14 0.34
C VAL A 176 10.91 3.09 -0.60
N PHE A 177 9.97 3.86 -0.08
CA PHE A 177 9.13 4.70 -0.92
C PHE A 177 9.85 5.96 -1.43
N LEU A 178 10.84 6.48 -0.68
CA LEU A 178 11.75 7.50 -1.19
C LEU A 178 12.51 6.99 -2.42
N ASP A 179 13.17 5.84 -2.31
CA ASP A 179 13.99 5.29 -3.40
C ASP A 179 13.15 4.93 -4.63
N ILE A 180 11.98 4.29 -4.45
CA ILE A 180 11.06 3.97 -5.56
C ILE A 180 10.53 5.25 -6.23
N THR A 181 10.21 6.30 -5.46
CA THR A 181 9.70 7.57 -6.01
C THR A 181 10.77 8.27 -6.84
N VAL A 182 12.01 8.33 -6.34
CA VAL A 182 13.15 8.88 -7.09
C VAL A 182 13.41 8.08 -8.36
N ALA A 183 13.41 6.75 -8.28
CA ALA A 183 13.58 5.89 -9.45
C ALA A 183 12.50 6.16 -10.51
N GLY A 184 11.25 6.37 -10.11
CA GLY A 184 10.16 6.76 -11.00
C GLY A 184 10.37 8.11 -11.67
N PHE A 185 10.84 9.11 -10.91
CA PHE A 185 11.13 10.45 -11.45
C PHE A 185 12.31 10.46 -12.42
N MET A 186 13.34 9.66 -12.12
CA MET A 186 14.48 9.50 -13.05
C MET A 186 14.10 8.78 -14.33
N ALA A 187 13.25 7.75 -14.23
CA ALA A 187 12.80 6.98 -15.39
C ALA A 187 11.88 7.78 -16.32
N GLN A 188 11.08 8.70 -15.77
CA GLN A 188 10.11 9.50 -16.53
C GLN A 188 10.11 10.97 -16.10
N PRO A 189 10.94 11.83 -16.73
CA PRO A 189 11.02 13.26 -16.40
C PRO A 189 9.68 14.02 -16.54
N ALA A 190 8.78 13.57 -17.41
CA ALA A 190 7.43 14.11 -17.56
C ALA A 190 6.64 14.00 -16.25
N VAL A 191 6.82 12.89 -15.51
CA VAL A 191 6.15 12.65 -14.23
C VAL A 191 6.66 13.59 -13.14
N THR A 192 7.94 13.97 -13.19
CA THR A 192 8.53 14.92 -12.23
C THR A 192 7.88 16.30 -12.36
N THR A 193 7.76 16.83 -13.59
CA THR A 193 7.05 18.10 -13.86
C THR A 193 5.59 18.02 -13.42
N ALA A 194 4.89 16.94 -13.82
CA ALA A 194 3.48 16.75 -13.48
C ALA A 194 3.26 16.65 -11.96
N SER A 195 4.18 15.99 -11.22
CA SER A 195 4.12 15.90 -9.76
C SER A 195 4.33 17.25 -9.06
N GLY A 196 5.26 18.06 -9.55
CA GLY A 196 5.47 19.44 -9.07
C GLY A 196 4.21 20.30 -9.27
N TRP A 197 3.63 20.24 -10.46
CA TRP A 197 2.36 20.90 -10.76
C TRP A 197 1.23 20.42 -9.84
N PHE A 198 1.11 19.12 -9.64
CA PHE A 198 0.11 18.51 -8.78
C PHE A 198 0.19 19.02 -7.33
N ILE A 199 1.39 19.11 -6.77
CA ILE A 199 1.61 19.67 -5.42
C ILE A 199 1.14 21.13 -5.35
N LEU A 200 1.46 21.95 -6.35
CA LEU A 200 1.03 23.34 -6.44
C LEU A 200 -0.49 23.45 -6.50
N VAL A 201 -1.14 22.67 -7.38
CA VAL A 201 -2.60 22.63 -7.53
C VAL A 201 -3.26 22.20 -6.21
N ALA A 202 -2.71 21.21 -5.51
CA ALA A 202 -3.24 20.75 -4.24
C ALA A 202 -3.17 21.82 -3.13
N LEU A 203 -2.06 22.57 -3.06
CA LEU A 203 -1.92 23.69 -2.13
C LEU A 203 -2.97 24.79 -2.41
N VAL A 204 -3.10 25.19 -3.68
CA VAL A 204 -4.09 26.20 -4.09
C VAL A 204 -5.50 25.71 -3.80
N PHE A 205 -5.81 24.44 -4.10
CA PHE A 205 -7.09 23.83 -3.79
C PHE A 205 -7.40 23.88 -2.29
N GLY A 206 -6.45 23.55 -1.43
CA GLY A 206 -6.61 23.62 0.02
C GLY A 206 -6.91 25.04 0.52
N VAL A 207 -6.28 26.05 -0.06
CA VAL A 207 -6.54 27.46 0.26
C VAL A 207 -7.93 27.89 -0.25
N VAL A 208 -8.26 27.55 -1.50
CA VAL A 208 -9.55 27.88 -2.12
C VAL A 208 -10.72 27.26 -1.36
N VAL A 209 -10.62 25.97 -1.01
CA VAL A 209 -11.66 25.27 -0.24
C VAL A 209 -11.90 25.92 1.13
N LYS A 210 -10.85 26.43 1.77
CA LYS A 210 -10.96 27.08 3.09
C LYS A 210 -11.48 28.52 3.03
N ARG A 211 -11.10 29.28 2.00
CA ARG A 211 -11.32 30.74 1.96
C ARG A 211 -12.42 31.16 1.00
N SER A 212 -12.70 30.38 -0.05
CA SER A 212 -13.70 30.78 -1.05
C SER A 212 -15.11 30.38 -0.63
N ARG A 213 -16.09 31.20 -1.03
CA ARG A 213 -17.53 30.89 -0.91
C ARG A 213 -18.09 30.17 -2.14
N LEU A 214 -17.21 29.73 -3.05
CA LEU A 214 -17.58 29.02 -4.26
C LEU A 214 -18.17 27.65 -3.94
N SER A 215 -19.15 27.24 -4.74
CA SER A 215 -19.77 25.94 -4.58
C SER A 215 -18.77 24.80 -4.85
N TYR A 216 -18.73 23.81 -3.99
CA TYR A 216 -17.95 22.58 -4.20
C TYR A 216 -18.23 21.90 -5.53
N LYS A 217 -19.45 22.06 -6.08
CA LYS A 217 -19.84 21.53 -7.40
C LYS A 217 -19.05 22.14 -8.55
N ILE A 218 -18.48 23.34 -8.38
CA ILE A 218 -17.65 24.04 -9.37
C ILE A 218 -16.18 23.85 -9.04
N VAL A 219 -15.79 24.02 -7.79
CA VAL A 219 -14.39 23.98 -7.35
C VAL A 219 -13.78 22.60 -7.60
N ILE A 220 -14.46 21.52 -7.22
CA ILE A 220 -13.93 20.16 -7.37
C ILE A 220 -13.65 19.80 -8.84
N PRO A 221 -14.59 19.88 -9.77
CA PRO A 221 -14.31 19.58 -11.18
C PRO A 221 -13.22 20.47 -11.79
N ALA A 222 -13.18 21.75 -11.45
CA ALA A 222 -12.16 22.67 -11.95
C ALA A 222 -10.76 22.26 -11.50
N PHE A 223 -10.59 21.91 -10.22
CA PHE A 223 -9.28 21.47 -9.71
C PHE A 223 -8.91 20.07 -10.18
N VAL A 224 -9.86 19.17 -10.37
CA VAL A 224 -9.62 17.87 -11.01
C VAL A 224 -9.11 18.09 -12.44
N LEU A 225 -9.79 18.90 -13.25
CA LEU A 225 -9.32 19.22 -14.62
C LEU A 225 -7.94 19.88 -14.60
N LEU A 226 -7.70 20.81 -13.68
CA LEU A 226 -6.39 21.47 -13.53
C LEU A 226 -5.29 20.46 -13.14
N THR A 227 -5.64 19.45 -12.35
CA THR A 227 -4.72 18.36 -11.99
C THR A 227 -4.37 17.51 -13.22
N TYR A 228 -5.36 17.15 -14.05
CA TYR A 228 -5.11 16.41 -15.30
C TYR A 228 -4.37 17.23 -16.36
N PHE A 229 -4.53 18.56 -16.35
CA PHE A 229 -3.72 19.46 -17.19
C PHE A 229 -2.21 19.31 -16.88
N GLY A 230 -1.84 18.99 -15.65
CA GLY A 230 -0.46 18.71 -15.26
C GLY A 230 0.16 17.52 -16.01
N LEU A 231 -0.63 16.54 -16.43
CA LEU A 231 -0.15 15.45 -17.29
C LEU A 231 0.29 15.98 -18.66
N TRP A 232 -0.55 16.78 -19.30
CA TRP A 232 -0.22 17.43 -20.57
C TRP A 232 1.03 18.32 -20.42
N LEU A 233 1.07 19.12 -19.34
CA LEU A 233 2.21 20.00 -19.05
C LEU A 233 3.52 19.21 -18.89
N GLY A 234 3.48 18.06 -18.19
CA GLY A 234 4.64 17.19 -18.01
C GLY A 234 5.17 16.61 -19.33
N VAL A 235 4.27 16.19 -20.22
CA VAL A 235 4.65 15.67 -21.54
C VAL A 235 5.25 16.77 -22.43
N GLN A 236 4.69 17.99 -22.42
CA GLN A 236 5.20 19.10 -23.23
C GLN A 236 6.50 19.71 -22.68
N PHE A 237 6.64 19.73 -21.35
CA PHE A 237 7.77 20.35 -20.66
C PHE A 237 8.36 19.37 -19.62
N PRO A 238 8.99 18.27 -20.07
CA PRO A 238 9.61 17.32 -19.14
C PRO A 238 10.70 18.00 -18.32
N ALA A 239 10.84 17.60 -17.06
CA ALA A 239 11.87 18.14 -16.19
C ALA A 239 13.28 17.87 -16.76
N PRO A 240 14.24 18.76 -16.56
CA PRO A 240 15.63 18.49 -16.94
C PRO A 240 16.15 17.26 -16.18
N ALA A 241 17.17 16.61 -16.73
CA ALA A 241 17.85 15.51 -16.06
C ALA A 241 18.43 16.01 -14.71
N MET A 242 17.96 15.41 -13.61
CA MET A 242 18.39 15.73 -12.26
C MET A 242 19.11 14.53 -11.65
N SER A 243 20.10 14.79 -10.80
CA SER A 243 20.80 13.72 -10.10
C SER A 243 19.90 13.03 -9.07
N LYS A 244 20.21 11.78 -8.74
CA LYS A 244 19.49 11.01 -7.72
C LYS A 244 19.51 11.75 -6.37
N GLU A 245 20.66 12.30 -6.01
CA GLU A 245 20.91 13.01 -4.74
C GLU A 245 20.04 14.28 -4.64
N PHE A 246 19.92 15.03 -5.73
CA PHE A 246 19.06 16.22 -5.78
C PHE A 246 17.59 15.85 -5.57
N LEU A 247 17.08 14.87 -6.31
CA LEU A 247 15.69 14.42 -6.19
C LEU A 247 15.40 13.85 -4.80
N MET A 248 16.36 13.12 -4.23
CA MET A 248 16.26 12.57 -2.88
C MET A 248 16.18 13.69 -1.84
N GLY A 249 17.09 14.67 -1.91
CA GLY A 249 17.09 15.83 -1.01
C GLY A 249 15.80 16.65 -1.12
N ALA A 250 15.31 16.88 -2.36
CA ALA A 250 14.07 17.60 -2.62
C ALA A 250 12.85 16.87 -2.02
N LEU A 251 12.79 15.53 -2.14
CA LEU A 251 11.71 14.74 -1.55
C LEU A 251 11.77 14.69 -0.02
N VAL A 252 12.96 14.59 0.58
CA VAL A 252 13.11 14.64 2.04
C VAL A 252 12.64 16.01 2.56
N LEU A 253 13.01 17.11 1.89
CA LEU A 253 12.55 18.46 2.23
C LEU A 253 11.03 18.57 2.07
N TYR A 254 10.49 18.05 0.98
CA TYR A 254 9.03 17.97 0.76
C TYR A 254 8.32 17.23 1.91
N CYS A 255 8.79 16.04 2.28
CA CYS A 255 8.22 15.27 3.39
C CYS A 255 8.28 16.03 4.72
N TYR A 256 9.39 16.75 4.97
CA TYR A 256 9.52 17.60 6.15
C TYR A 256 8.44 18.69 6.18
N VAL A 257 8.31 19.45 5.09
CA VAL A 257 7.31 20.53 4.99
C VAL A 257 5.89 19.98 5.08
N ALA A 258 5.58 18.89 4.36
CA ALA A 258 4.26 18.27 4.36
C ALA A 258 3.86 17.75 5.75
N ALA A 259 4.80 17.18 6.51
CA ALA A 259 4.52 16.64 7.83
C ALA A 259 4.27 17.71 8.91
N ILE A 260 4.83 18.92 8.76
CA ILE A 260 4.62 20.02 9.72
C ILE A 260 3.38 20.87 9.42
N LEU A 261 2.89 20.88 8.16
CA LEU A 261 1.70 21.64 7.78
C LEU A 261 0.42 21.00 8.36
N PRO A 262 -0.65 21.81 8.64
CA PRO A 262 -1.97 21.25 8.99
C PRO A 262 -2.49 20.28 7.91
N VAL A 263 -3.10 19.16 8.33
CA VAL A 263 -3.63 18.12 7.42
C VAL A 263 -4.53 18.72 6.33
N SER A 264 -5.40 19.63 6.73
CA SER A 264 -6.38 20.27 5.86
C SER A 264 -5.78 21.28 4.86
N THR A 265 -4.49 21.60 4.96
CA THR A 265 -3.83 22.58 4.06
C THR A 265 -3.24 21.92 2.82
N LEU A 266 -2.59 20.78 2.97
CA LEU A 266 -1.92 20.08 1.88
C LEU A 266 -2.41 18.64 1.74
N MET A 267 -2.39 17.84 2.81
CA MET A 267 -2.60 16.39 2.72
C MET A 267 -4.03 16.04 2.27
N GLN A 268 -5.07 16.50 2.97
CA GLN A 268 -6.46 16.21 2.58
C GLN A 268 -6.80 16.64 1.14
N PRO A 269 -6.50 17.90 0.71
CA PRO A 269 -6.76 18.33 -0.66
C PRO A 269 -5.99 17.52 -1.70
N ARG A 270 -4.72 17.24 -1.43
CA ARG A 270 -3.88 16.47 -2.32
C ARG A 270 -4.36 15.02 -2.45
N ASP A 271 -4.64 14.36 -1.32
CA ASP A 271 -5.07 12.96 -1.29
C ASP A 271 -6.44 12.79 -1.97
N PHE A 272 -7.33 13.76 -1.83
CA PHE A 272 -8.59 13.79 -2.55
C PHE A 272 -8.38 13.87 -4.07
N LEU A 273 -7.48 14.74 -4.53
CA LEU A 273 -7.16 14.87 -5.95
C LEU A 273 -6.42 13.63 -6.48
N SER A 274 -5.48 13.07 -5.72
CA SER A 274 -4.77 11.85 -6.13
C SER A 274 -5.70 10.64 -6.25
N ALA A 275 -6.69 10.51 -5.36
CA ALA A 275 -7.70 9.44 -5.47
C ALA A 275 -8.42 9.46 -6.83
N THR A 276 -8.61 10.64 -7.44
CA THR A 276 -9.23 10.75 -8.77
C THR A 276 -8.41 10.08 -9.87
N PHE A 277 -7.07 10.15 -9.81
CA PHE A 277 -6.20 9.43 -10.74
C PHE A 277 -6.39 7.93 -10.64
N LEU A 278 -6.48 7.40 -9.41
CA LEU A 278 -6.63 5.96 -9.20
C LEU A 278 -8.00 5.47 -9.68
N TYR A 279 -9.06 6.21 -9.37
CA TYR A 279 -10.39 5.89 -9.89
C TYR A 279 -10.42 5.92 -11.42
N ALA A 280 -9.75 6.89 -12.04
CA ALA A 280 -9.64 6.97 -13.50
C ALA A 280 -8.84 5.81 -14.08
N ILE A 281 -7.67 5.46 -13.52
CA ILE A 281 -6.88 4.30 -13.96
C ILE A 281 -7.69 3.02 -13.87
N MET A 282 -8.35 2.80 -12.74
CA MET A 282 -9.16 1.59 -12.56
C MET A 282 -10.33 1.58 -13.54
N ALA A 283 -11.05 2.69 -13.70
CA ALA A 283 -12.21 2.77 -14.60
C ALA A 283 -11.80 2.60 -16.07
N ILE A 284 -10.81 3.39 -16.53
CA ILE A 284 -10.34 3.33 -17.92
C ILE A 284 -9.65 2.00 -18.20
N GLY A 285 -8.83 1.51 -17.25
CA GLY A 285 -8.13 0.23 -17.38
C GLY A 285 -9.10 -0.96 -17.44
N MET A 286 -10.15 -0.97 -16.61
CA MET A 286 -11.21 -1.98 -16.66
C MET A 286 -11.98 -1.94 -17.99
N LEU A 287 -12.34 -0.74 -18.47
CA LEU A 287 -12.99 -0.57 -19.77
C LEU A 287 -12.06 -1.03 -20.90
N GLY A 288 -10.79 -0.65 -20.85
CA GLY A 288 -9.78 -1.08 -21.83
C GLY A 288 -9.59 -2.60 -21.83
N LEU A 289 -9.59 -3.23 -20.66
CA LEU A 289 -9.54 -4.69 -20.54
C LEU A 289 -10.76 -5.37 -21.18
N CYS A 290 -11.97 -4.79 -21.05
CA CYS A 290 -13.17 -5.28 -21.70
C CYS A 290 -13.04 -5.28 -23.24
N VAL A 291 -12.34 -4.30 -23.80
CA VAL A 291 -12.15 -4.15 -25.25
C VAL A 291 -10.94 -4.93 -25.76
N HIS A 292 -9.88 -4.99 -24.95
CA HIS A 292 -8.59 -5.59 -25.35
C HIS A 292 -8.69 -7.09 -25.65
N GLY A 293 -9.51 -7.83 -24.90
CA GLY A 293 -9.72 -9.27 -25.11
C GLY A 293 -8.48 -10.15 -24.92
N GLY A 294 -7.41 -9.64 -24.28
CA GLY A 294 -6.13 -10.32 -24.07
C GLY A 294 -6.14 -11.35 -22.93
N GLY A 295 -5.20 -12.29 -22.97
CA GLY A 295 -5.03 -13.34 -21.96
C GLY A 295 -3.80 -13.13 -21.08
N PHE A 296 -3.61 -14.05 -20.13
CA PHE A 296 -2.42 -14.10 -19.31
C PHE A 296 -1.22 -14.62 -20.10
N GLU A 297 -0.14 -13.86 -20.12
CA GLU A 297 1.19 -14.30 -20.58
C GLU A 297 1.94 -15.05 -19.44
N LEU A 298 1.43 -15.00 -18.21
CA LEU A 298 2.02 -15.65 -17.04
C LEU A 298 1.45 -17.04 -16.82
N PRO A 299 2.24 -18.01 -16.31
CA PRO A 299 1.75 -19.31 -15.92
C PRO A 299 0.77 -19.22 -14.73
N MET A 300 -0.19 -20.17 -14.69
CA MET A 300 -1.16 -20.29 -13.61
C MET A 300 -0.45 -20.48 -12.27
N VAL A 301 0.48 -21.41 -12.21
CA VAL A 301 1.37 -21.70 -11.07
C VAL A 301 2.75 -21.98 -11.63
N THR A 302 3.78 -21.33 -11.06
CA THR A 302 5.15 -21.49 -11.56
C THR A 302 5.84 -22.68 -10.88
N SER A 303 5.92 -22.67 -9.55
CA SER A 303 6.52 -23.75 -8.75
C SER A 303 6.14 -23.59 -7.29
N PHE A 304 6.01 -24.75 -6.58
CA PHE A 304 5.96 -24.79 -5.13
C PHE A 304 7.35 -25.03 -4.52
N GLU A 305 8.33 -25.43 -5.37
CA GLU A 305 9.68 -25.78 -4.94
C GLU A 305 10.55 -24.54 -4.77
N PRO A 306 11.45 -24.58 -3.79
CA PRO A 306 12.33 -23.46 -3.51
C PRO A 306 13.35 -23.29 -4.64
N LYS A 307 13.26 -22.21 -5.39
CA LYS A 307 14.42 -21.63 -6.07
C LYS A 307 15.02 -20.65 -5.07
N ASP A 308 16.23 -20.86 -4.66
CA ASP A 308 16.98 -19.96 -3.74
C ASP A 308 16.28 -19.71 -2.38
N LEU A 309 15.76 -20.77 -1.74
CA LEU A 309 15.03 -20.70 -0.44
C LEU A 309 13.70 -19.93 -0.46
N HIS A 310 13.17 -19.56 -1.62
CA HIS A 310 11.88 -18.88 -1.72
C HIS A 310 10.71 -19.86 -1.82
N TYR A 311 10.36 -20.53 -0.73
CA TYR A 311 9.13 -21.30 -0.66
C TYR A 311 7.93 -20.39 -0.92
N MET A 312 6.94 -20.86 -1.72
CA MET A 312 5.71 -20.10 -1.97
C MET A 312 5.06 -19.67 -0.65
N VAL A 313 5.03 -20.53 0.34
CA VAL A 313 4.65 -20.21 1.71
C VAL A 313 5.92 -20.17 2.56
N PRO A 314 6.26 -19.05 3.20
CA PRO A 314 5.46 -17.85 3.48
C PRO A 314 5.65 -16.67 2.49
N PHE A 315 6.54 -16.78 1.49
CA PHE A 315 6.97 -15.62 0.72
C PHE A 315 5.86 -14.99 -0.14
N LEU A 316 4.91 -15.75 -0.66
CA LEU A 316 3.72 -15.20 -1.31
C LEU A 316 2.97 -14.23 -0.40
N PHE A 317 2.80 -14.61 0.87
CA PHE A 317 2.06 -13.82 1.85
C PHE A 317 2.75 -12.49 2.15
N ILE A 318 4.06 -12.48 2.38
CA ILE A 318 4.81 -11.26 2.68
C ILE A 318 5.02 -10.38 1.44
N THR A 319 5.10 -10.97 0.25
CA THR A 319 5.28 -10.23 -0.99
C THR A 319 4.01 -9.44 -1.34
N VAL A 320 2.83 -10.06 -1.20
CA VAL A 320 1.53 -9.39 -1.39
C VAL A 320 1.01 -8.90 -0.04
N ALA A 321 1.80 -8.15 0.70
CA ALA A 321 1.39 -7.63 1.98
C ALA A 321 0.26 -6.60 1.83
N CYS A 322 0.50 -5.46 1.19
CA CYS A 322 -0.45 -4.36 1.14
C CYS A 322 -1.76 -4.73 0.41
N GLY A 323 -1.68 -5.38 -0.76
CA GLY A 323 -2.86 -5.76 -1.54
C GLY A 323 -3.77 -6.81 -0.90
N ALA A 324 -3.36 -7.42 0.22
CA ALA A 324 -4.13 -8.43 0.94
C ALA A 324 -4.36 -8.07 2.41
N CYS A 325 -3.32 -7.65 3.14
CA CYS A 325 -3.39 -7.20 4.54
C CYS A 325 -2.12 -6.46 4.91
N SER A 326 -2.21 -5.19 5.24
CA SER A 326 -1.08 -4.33 5.58
C SER A 326 -1.17 -3.79 7.02
N GLY A 327 -0.10 -3.99 7.79
CA GLY A 327 0.01 -3.42 9.13
C GLY A 327 0.05 -1.90 9.13
N PHE A 328 0.63 -1.29 8.07
CA PHE A 328 0.64 0.15 7.91
C PHE A 328 -0.77 0.76 7.94
N HIS A 329 -1.79 0.04 7.45
CA HIS A 329 -3.18 0.50 7.49
C HIS A 329 -3.67 0.73 8.91
N SER A 330 -3.24 -0.07 9.91
CA SER A 330 -3.61 0.17 11.31
C SER A 330 -3.10 1.50 11.84
N ILE A 331 -1.94 1.93 11.36
CA ILE A 331 -1.34 3.20 11.74
C ILE A 331 -2.07 4.36 11.08
N VAL A 332 -2.39 4.25 9.78
CA VAL A 332 -3.24 5.23 9.08
C VAL A 332 -4.62 5.32 9.73
N SER A 333 -5.26 4.16 9.96
CA SER A 333 -6.57 4.06 10.57
C SER A 333 -6.64 4.73 11.94
N SER A 334 -5.63 4.47 12.80
CA SER A 334 -5.61 4.99 14.17
C SER A 334 -4.96 6.38 14.30
N GLY A 335 -4.07 6.74 13.38
CA GLY A 335 -3.32 8.00 13.43
C GLY A 335 -4.05 9.19 12.79
N THR A 336 -4.80 8.96 11.70
CA THR A 336 -5.48 10.02 10.96
C THR A 336 -6.97 9.76 10.76
N THR A 337 -7.36 8.59 10.27
CA THR A 337 -8.74 8.31 9.83
C THR A 337 -9.75 8.38 10.97
N SER A 338 -9.45 7.74 12.11
CA SER A 338 -10.33 7.73 13.29
C SER A 338 -10.59 9.12 13.87
N LYS A 339 -9.65 10.06 13.67
CA LYS A 339 -9.76 11.45 14.10
C LYS A 339 -10.60 12.32 13.16
N GLN A 340 -11.06 11.74 12.04
CA GLN A 340 -11.82 12.43 11.01
C GLN A 340 -13.20 11.81 10.76
N ILE A 341 -13.48 10.62 11.30
CA ILE A 341 -14.78 9.95 11.17
C ILE A 341 -15.86 10.73 11.89
N GLN A 342 -16.87 11.15 11.13
CA GLN A 342 -18.00 11.93 11.63
C GLN A 342 -19.04 11.06 12.35
N THR A 343 -19.30 9.84 11.86
CA THR A 343 -20.23 8.89 12.49
C THR A 343 -19.63 7.49 12.55
N GLU A 344 -19.90 6.73 13.60
CA GLU A 344 -19.37 5.35 13.75
C GLU A 344 -19.81 4.43 12.60
N ARG A 345 -20.92 4.73 11.92
CA ARG A 345 -21.41 4.02 10.74
C ARG A 345 -20.45 4.11 9.54
N ASP A 346 -19.65 5.18 9.45
CA ASP A 346 -18.74 5.40 8.33
C ASP A 346 -17.50 4.49 8.38
N VAL A 347 -17.23 3.83 9.53
CA VAL A 347 -16.12 2.88 9.69
C VAL A 347 -16.14 1.78 8.62
N ARG A 348 -17.30 1.16 8.35
CA ARG A 348 -17.40 0.14 7.29
C ARG A 348 -17.06 0.71 5.92
N LYS A 349 -17.61 1.88 5.58
CA LYS A 349 -17.38 2.48 4.27
C LYS A 349 -15.93 2.89 4.09
N VAL A 350 -15.38 3.59 5.08
CA VAL A 350 -14.05 4.21 4.97
C VAL A 350 -12.94 3.18 5.10
N SER A 351 -13.02 2.26 6.07
CA SER A 351 -11.91 1.33 6.33
C SER A 351 -12.11 0.00 5.60
N TYR A 352 -13.17 -0.76 5.90
CA TYR A 352 -13.41 -2.03 5.22
C TYR A 352 -13.60 -1.86 3.71
N GLY A 353 -14.38 -0.84 3.31
CA GLY A 353 -14.64 -0.55 1.90
C GLY A 353 -13.36 -0.15 1.13
N ALA A 354 -12.49 0.67 1.73
CA ALA A 354 -11.23 1.06 1.09
C ALA A 354 -10.29 -0.13 0.90
N MET A 355 -10.18 -1.03 1.90
CA MET A 355 -9.38 -2.26 1.76
C MET A 355 -9.87 -3.16 0.61
N LEU A 356 -11.19 -3.27 0.41
CA LEU A 356 -11.72 -4.05 -0.72
C LEU A 356 -11.44 -3.39 -2.07
N VAL A 357 -11.49 -2.06 -2.15
CA VAL A 357 -11.12 -1.32 -3.38
C VAL A 357 -9.62 -1.44 -3.64
N GLU A 358 -8.79 -1.47 -2.60
CA GLU A 358 -7.37 -1.74 -2.72
C GLU A 358 -7.10 -3.17 -3.23
N GLY A 359 -7.85 -4.17 -2.75
CA GLY A 359 -7.81 -5.52 -3.29
C GLY A 359 -8.16 -5.57 -4.79
N LEU A 360 -9.13 -4.76 -5.24
CA LEU A 360 -9.46 -4.65 -6.66
C LEU A 360 -8.34 -3.99 -7.46
N LEU A 361 -7.65 -2.99 -6.90
CA LEU A 361 -6.43 -2.41 -7.50
C LEU A 361 -5.32 -3.46 -7.62
N ALA A 362 -5.14 -4.30 -6.61
CA ALA A 362 -4.16 -5.39 -6.63
C ALA A 362 -4.47 -6.43 -7.72
N VAL A 363 -5.75 -6.75 -7.93
CA VAL A 363 -6.19 -7.60 -9.06
C VAL A 363 -5.95 -6.90 -10.40
N PHE A 364 -6.15 -5.59 -10.50
CA PHE A 364 -5.83 -4.83 -11.71
C PHE A 364 -4.32 -4.80 -11.99
N ALA A 365 -3.48 -4.64 -10.95
CA ALA A 365 -2.03 -4.75 -11.09
C ALA A 365 -1.59 -6.16 -11.55
N LEU A 366 -2.25 -7.20 -11.04
CA LEU A 366 -2.08 -8.58 -11.52
C LEU A 366 -2.46 -8.72 -12.99
N ALA A 367 -3.53 -8.08 -13.45
CA ALA A 367 -3.91 -8.07 -14.85
C ALA A 367 -2.88 -7.33 -15.73
N CYS A 368 -2.29 -6.24 -15.23
CA CYS A 368 -1.25 -5.49 -15.94
C CYS A 368 -0.01 -6.37 -16.19
N ILE A 369 0.53 -7.04 -15.18
CA ILE A 369 1.64 -7.98 -15.38
C ILE A 369 1.22 -9.19 -16.20
N GLY A 370 -0.03 -9.61 -16.05
CA GLY A 370 -0.62 -10.72 -16.80
C GLY A 370 -0.58 -10.52 -18.31
N VAL A 371 -0.81 -9.30 -18.79
CA VAL A 371 -0.78 -8.96 -20.23
C VAL A 371 0.63 -8.67 -20.76
N VAL A 372 1.56 -8.24 -19.91
CA VAL A 372 2.95 -7.94 -20.28
C VAL A 372 3.84 -9.19 -20.20
N GLY A 373 3.52 -10.12 -19.31
CA GLY A 373 4.22 -11.39 -19.11
C GLY A 373 5.53 -11.29 -18.34
N SER A 374 6.30 -10.23 -18.54
CA SER A 374 7.56 -9.98 -17.86
C SER A 374 7.84 -8.48 -17.80
N PHE A 375 8.81 -8.07 -16.99
CA PHE A 375 9.25 -6.67 -16.94
C PHE A 375 10.76 -6.56 -16.72
N GLU A 376 11.31 -5.49 -17.24
CA GLU A 376 12.68 -5.05 -16.96
C GLU A 376 12.64 -3.81 -16.05
N GLY A 377 13.62 -3.69 -15.17
CA GLY A 377 13.71 -2.56 -14.24
C GLY A 377 12.83 -2.73 -13.01
N THR A 378 11.80 -1.88 -12.84
CA THR A 378 10.94 -1.86 -11.65
C THR A 378 9.56 -2.50 -11.93
N PRO A 379 8.87 -3.07 -10.92
CA PRO A 379 7.50 -3.55 -11.07
C PRO A 379 6.51 -2.45 -11.53
N LEU A 380 6.84 -1.18 -11.30
CA LEU A 380 6.03 -0.06 -11.79
C LEU A 380 6.04 0.03 -13.32
N ASN A 381 7.13 -0.41 -13.98
CA ASN A 381 7.20 -0.48 -15.44
C ASN A 381 6.19 -1.51 -15.98
N ALA A 382 6.04 -2.65 -15.31
CA ALA A 382 5.02 -3.64 -15.67
C ALA A 382 3.60 -3.09 -15.50
N PHE A 383 3.35 -2.37 -14.39
CA PHE A 383 2.05 -1.74 -14.14
C PHE A 383 1.72 -0.69 -15.20
N SER A 384 2.64 0.23 -15.45
CA SER A 384 2.42 1.30 -16.43
C SER A 384 2.33 0.76 -17.87
N GLY A 385 3.14 -0.24 -18.22
CA GLY A 385 3.08 -0.92 -19.52
C GLY A 385 1.76 -1.64 -19.74
N GLY A 386 1.32 -2.44 -18.76
CA GLY A 386 0.03 -3.15 -18.82
C GLY A 386 -1.18 -2.20 -18.86
N ALA A 387 -1.17 -1.16 -18.03
CA ALA A 387 -2.19 -0.12 -18.06
C ALA A 387 -2.22 0.60 -19.44
N ALA A 388 -1.06 0.90 -20.01
CA ALA A 388 -0.96 1.51 -21.35
C ALA A 388 -1.54 0.60 -22.44
N VAL A 389 -1.35 -0.72 -22.35
CA VAL A 389 -1.97 -1.69 -23.28
C VAL A 389 -3.49 -1.61 -23.20
N PHE A 390 -4.06 -1.58 -21.98
CA PHE A 390 -5.51 -1.47 -21.81
C PHE A 390 -6.06 -0.11 -22.28
N PHE A 391 -5.34 0.98 -22.02
CA PHE A 391 -5.72 2.30 -22.53
C PHE A 391 -5.60 2.39 -24.05
N GLY A 392 -4.58 1.73 -24.62
CA GLY A 392 -4.38 1.62 -26.07
C GLY A 392 -5.54 0.94 -26.79
N ALA A 393 -6.18 -0.05 -26.16
CA ALA A 393 -7.39 -0.68 -26.67
C ALA A 393 -8.58 0.29 -26.79
N LEU A 394 -8.57 1.39 -26.05
CA LEU A 394 -9.55 2.48 -26.12
C LEU A 394 -9.10 3.62 -27.05
N GLY A 395 -7.97 3.48 -27.77
CA GLY A 395 -7.44 4.49 -28.68
C GLY A 395 -6.54 5.54 -28.01
N VAL A 396 -6.15 5.38 -26.74
CA VAL A 396 -5.20 6.28 -26.08
C VAL A 396 -3.77 5.92 -26.53
N PRO A 397 -2.93 6.90 -26.95
CA PRO A 397 -1.53 6.63 -27.28
C PRO A 397 -0.79 5.93 -26.13
N LEU A 398 -0.01 4.89 -26.42
CA LEU A 398 0.67 4.05 -25.42
C LEU A 398 1.56 4.88 -24.48
N GLU A 399 2.31 5.83 -25.02
CA GLU A 399 3.19 6.71 -24.25
C GLU A 399 2.39 7.57 -23.24
N LEU A 400 1.28 8.14 -23.67
CA LEU A 400 0.40 8.94 -22.81
C LEU A 400 -0.23 8.05 -21.72
N GLY A 401 -0.67 6.84 -22.07
CA GLY A 401 -1.20 5.87 -21.13
C GLY A 401 -0.19 5.45 -20.07
N ALA A 402 1.04 5.14 -20.47
CA ALA A 402 2.13 4.78 -19.57
C ALA A 402 2.50 5.95 -18.64
N THR A 403 2.63 7.17 -19.18
CA THR A 403 2.93 8.37 -18.39
C THR A 403 1.83 8.66 -17.38
N PHE A 404 0.57 8.52 -17.78
CA PHE A 404 -0.58 8.69 -16.87
C PHE A 404 -0.56 7.66 -15.73
N ALA A 405 -0.31 6.38 -16.04
CA ALA A 405 -0.24 5.33 -15.03
C ALA A 405 0.91 5.55 -14.05
N THR A 406 2.10 5.94 -14.56
CA THR A 406 3.26 6.25 -13.72
C THR A 406 3.03 7.49 -12.84
N LEU A 407 2.42 8.55 -13.40
CA LEU A 407 2.06 9.76 -12.62
C LEU A 407 1.12 9.41 -11.47
N ALA A 408 0.09 8.63 -11.75
CA ALA A 408 -0.86 8.25 -10.72
C ALA A 408 -0.15 7.49 -9.58
N VAL A 409 0.68 6.49 -9.89
CA VAL A 409 1.43 5.77 -8.86
C VAL A 409 2.36 6.70 -8.09
N SER A 410 3.05 7.61 -8.78
CA SER A 410 3.95 8.58 -8.14
C SER A 410 3.21 9.51 -7.17
N THR A 411 1.97 9.91 -7.49
CA THR A 411 1.16 10.72 -6.55
C THR A 411 0.77 9.95 -5.29
N PHE A 412 0.55 8.63 -5.38
CA PHE A 412 0.29 7.78 -4.20
C PHE A 412 1.53 7.54 -3.38
N LEU A 413 2.68 7.34 -4.03
CA LEU A 413 3.96 7.23 -3.33
C LEU A 413 4.23 8.49 -2.49
N LEU A 414 4.01 9.68 -3.05
CA LEU A 414 4.13 10.94 -2.33
C LEU A 414 3.14 11.03 -1.16
N THR A 415 1.89 10.59 -1.37
CA THR A 415 0.85 10.55 -0.32
C THR A 415 1.27 9.64 0.83
N THR A 416 1.76 8.46 0.51
CA THR A 416 2.20 7.49 1.53
C THR A 416 3.43 8.01 2.28
N LEU A 417 4.39 8.64 1.58
CA LEU A 417 5.61 9.19 2.17
C LEU A 417 5.32 10.25 3.24
N ASP A 418 4.55 11.28 2.92
CA ASP A 418 4.31 12.35 3.89
C ASP A 418 3.32 11.94 4.99
N THR A 419 2.34 11.09 4.67
CA THR A 419 1.48 10.47 5.69
C THR A 419 2.32 9.62 6.64
N CYS A 420 3.21 8.77 6.13
CA CYS A 420 4.12 7.95 6.92
C CYS A 420 5.04 8.82 7.79
N THR A 421 5.64 9.87 7.23
CA THR A 421 6.50 10.80 7.97
C THR A 421 5.75 11.46 9.12
N ARG A 422 4.53 11.94 8.88
CA ARG A 422 3.68 12.52 9.92
C ARG A 422 3.31 11.53 11.01
N LEU A 423 2.92 10.31 10.63
CA LEU A 423 2.54 9.27 11.59
C LEU A 423 3.73 8.84 12.44
N THR A 424 4.91 8.68 11.82
CA THR A 424 6.15 8.36 12.55
C THR A 424 6.50 9.46 13.54
N ARG A 425 6.31 10.73 13.17
CA ARG A 425 6.48 11.87 14.10
C ARG A 425 5.54 11.76 15.30
N PHE A 426 4.25 11.48 15.11
CA PHE A 426 3.31 11.31 16.23
C PHE A 426 3.75 10.19 17.18
N LEU A 427 4.29 9.10 16.66
CA LEU A 427 4.78 8.01 17.49
C LEU A 427 6.07 8.36 18.23
N VAL A 428 6.95 9.17 17.62
CA VAL A 428 8.13 9.73 18.33
C VAL A 428 7.69 10.68 19.45
N GLU A 429 6.74 11.57 19.18
CA GLU A 429 6.14 12.44 20.20
C GLU A 429 5.48 11.63 21.33
N GLU A 430 4.81 10.52 21.00
CA GLU A 430 4.21 9.60 21.98
C GLU A 430 5.28 8.84 22.80
N LEU A 431 6.39 8.43 22.17
CA LEU A 431 7.47 7.68 22.83
C LEU A 431 8.17 8.52 23.91
N PHE A 432 8.44 9.79 23.58
CA PHE A 432 9.16 10.71 24.46
C PHE A 432 8.25 11.62 25.30
N ASP A 433 6.92 11.43 25.19
CA ASP A 433 5.89 12.29 25.81
C ASP A 433 6.10 13.79 25.51
N TRP A 434 6.56 14.09 24.29
CA TRP A 434 6.81 15.46 23.84
C TRP A 434 5.50 16.15 23.48
N ARG A 435 5.34 17.37 24.03
CA ARG A 435 4.15 18.20 23.78
C ARG A 435 4.58 19.61 23.41
N GLY A 436 3.98 20.17 22.38
CA GLY A 436 4.19 21.57 22.01
C GLY A 436 4.56 21.78 20.54
N ALA A 437 4.67 23.05 20.15
CA ALA A 437 4.97 23.40 18.75
C ALA A 437 6.38 22.96 18.32
N SER A 438 7.36 23.05 19.22
CA SER A 438 8.75 22.68 18.94
C SER A 438 8.92 21.17 18.68
N SER A 439 8.11 20.31 19.33
CA SER A 439 8.17 18.86 19.11
C SER A 439 7.83 18.47 17.67
N ARG A 440 6.93 19.22 17.03
CA ARG A 440 6.54 19.02 15.63
C ARG A 440 7.73 19.16 14.69
N TYR A 441 8.55 20.20 14.87
CA TYR A 441 9.71 20.47 14.00
C TYR A 441 10.84 19.47 14.29
N LEU A 442 11.21 19.32 15.56
CA LEU A 442 12.30 18.44 15.97
C LEU A 442 11.95 16.96 15.72
N GLY A 443 10.72 16.54 16.06
CA GLY A 443 10.25 15.17 15.81
C GLY A 443 10.29 14.82 14.33
N THR A 444 9.82 15.71 13.45
CA THR A 444 9.89 15.48 12.00
C THR A 444 11.33 15.38 11.49
N PHE A 445 12.22 16.24 11.98
CA PHE A 445 13.65 16.20 11.63
C PHE A 445 14.28 14.85 12.01
N LEU A 446 14.07 14.41 13.25
CA LEU A 446 14.62 13.13 13.74
C LEU A 446 14.07 11.93 12.97
N VAL A 447 12.79 11.95 12.62
CA VAL A 447 12.15 10.88 11.83
C VAL A 447 12.77 10.77 10.44
N LEU A 448 13.09 11.89 9.80
CA LEU A 448 13.66 11.89 8.45
C LEU A 448 15.17 11.69 8.41
N LEU A 449 15.87 11.87 9.53
CA LEU A 449 17.34 11.76 9.57
C LEU A 449 17.83 10.37 9.14
N LEU A 450 17.29 9.31 9.74
CA LEU A 450 17.71 7.94 9.42
C LEU A 450 17.29 7.51 7.99
N PRO A 451 16.05 7.72 7.54
CA PRO A 451 15.69 7.49 6.14
C PRO A 451 16.54 8.27 5.14
N ALA A 452 16.86 9.52 5.41
CA ALA A 452 17.74 10.32 4.55
C ALA A 452 19.14 9.69 4.45
N VAL A 453 19.75 9.31 5.57
CA VAL A 453 21.05 8.64 5.57
C VAL A 453 21.01 7.33 4.81
N CYS A 454 19.98 6.49 5.03
CA CYS A 454 19.82 5.22 4.32
C CYS A 454 19.59 5.42 2.81
N ALA A 455 18.86 6.45 2.42
CA ALA A 455 18.51 6.72 1.03
C ALA A 455 19.72 7.20 0.19
N PHE A 456 20.71 7.84 0.81
CA PHE A 456 21.99 8.19 0.17
C PHE A 456 23.00 7.04 0.19
N GLY A 457 22.73 5.96 0.93
CA GLY A 457 23.55 4.77 0.96
C GLY A 457 23.42 3.93 -0.32
N THR A 458 24.41 3.06 -0.56
CA THR A 458 24.38 2.04 -1.60
C THR A 458 24.49 0.65 -0.97
N PHE A 459 23.69 -0.29 -1.47
CA PHE A 459 23.82 -1.70 -1.11
C PHE A 459 24.59 -2.42 -2.21
N THR A 460 25.58 -3.21 -1.80
CA THR A 460 26.32 -4.08 -2.71
C THR A 460 25.90 -5.52 -2.46
N GLY A 461 25.44 -6.21 -3.49
CA GLY A 461 25.08 -7.62 -3.42
C GLY A 461 26.31 -8.51 -3.20
N PRO A 462 26.12 -9.81 -2.86
CA PRO A 462 27.21 -10.75 -2.66
C PRO A 462 28.11 -10.92 -3.90
N ASP A 463 27.59 -10.65 -5.08
CA ASP A 463 28.25 -10.70 -6.39
C ASP A 463 28.94 -9.38 -6.78
N GLY A 464 29.00 -8.39 -5.89
CA GLY A 464 29.59 -7.07 -6.12
C GLY A 464 28.69 -6.12 -6.92
N THR A 465 27.48 -6.51 -7.29
CA THR A 465 26.53 -5.63 -7.99
C THR A 465 25.90 -4.60 -7.06
N VAL A 466 25.72 -3.38 -7.56
CA VAL A 466 24.98 -2.35 -6.80
C VAL A 466 23.48 -2.62 -6.92
N ILE A 467 22.85 -2.92 -5.79
CA ILE A 467 21.42 -3.23 -5.70
C ILE A 467 20.68 -1.98 -5.21
N PRO A 468 19.56 -1.58 -5.86
CA PRO A 468 18.69 -0.53 -5.33
C PRO A 468 18.24 -0.84 -3.91
N VAL A 469 18.26 0.16 -3.04
CA VAL A 469 17.94 -0.01 -1.59
C VAL A 469 16.56 -0.62 -1.39
N TRP A 470 15.56 -0.15 -2.14
CA TRP A 470 14.19 -0.70 -2.04
C TRP A 470 14.15 -2.20 -2.32
N LYS A 471 14.91 -2.69 -3.31
CA LYS A 471 14.93 -4.10 -3.69
C LYS A 471 15.59 -4.96 -2.61
N ALA A 472 16.68 -4.47 -2.01
CA ALA A 472 17.39 -5.17 -0.94
C ALA A 472 16.54 -5.35 0.32
N ILE A 473 15.73 -4.33 0.69
CA ILE A 473 14.96 -4.35 1.94
C ILE A 473 13.47 -4.70 1.74
N TRP A 474 12.99 -4.93 0.52
CA TRP A 474 11.59 -5.24 0.23
C TRP A 474 11.04 -6.47 0.97
N PRO A 475 11.75 -7.62 1.03
CA PRO A 475 11.27 -8.79 1.79
C PRO A 475 11.16 -8.49 3.29
N LEU A 476 12.13 -7.76 3.84
CA LEU A 476 12.12 -7.33 5.24
C LEU A 476 10.95 -6.39 5.52
N PHE A 477 10.70 -5.42 4.63
CA PHE A 477 9.54 -4.54 4.70
C PHE A 477 8.23 -5.33 4.67
N GLY A 478 8.07 -6.27 3.74
CA GLY A 478 6.86 -7.08 3.63
C GLY A 478 6.59 -7.91 4.89
N ALA A 479 7.62 -8.58 5.41
CA ALA A 479 7.50 -9.40 6.62
C ALA A 479 7.19 -8.56 7.87
N THR A 480 7.88 -7.43 8.07
CA THR A 480 7.63 -6.54 9.21
C THR A 480 6.27 -5.87 9.13
N ASN A 481 5.83 -5.48 7.94
CA ASN A 481 4.51 -4.91 7.71
C ASN A 481 3.39 -5.90 8.04
N GLN A 482 3.55 -7.18 7.67
CA GLN A 482 2.57 -8.21 8.04
C GLN A 482 2.60 -8.58 9.52
N LEU A 483 3.78 -8.59 10.14
CA LEU A 483 3.87 -8.80 11.58
C LEU A 483 3.20 -7.65 12.34
N LEU A 484 3.30 -6.42 11.84
CA LEU A 484 2.56 -5.28 12.36
C LEU A 484 1.03 -5.50 12.26
N ALA A 485 0.55 -6.06 11.14
CA ALA A 485 -0.87 -6.41 10.99
C ALA A 485 -1.31 -7.47 12.02
N ALA A 486 -0.47 -8.47 12.26
CA ALA A 486 -0.72 -9.48 13.29
C ALA A 486 -0.87 -8.85 14.68
N LEU A 487 0.06 -7.97 15.06
CA LEU A 487 0.02 -7.27 16.36
C LEU A 487 -1.22 -6.39 16.52
N ALA A 488 -1.64 -5.71 15.46
CA ALA A 488 -2.88 -4.94 15.44
C ALA A 488 -4.12 -5.84 15.57
N LEU A 489 -4.17 -6.96 14.85
CA LEU A 489 -5.26 -7.94 14.95
C LEU A 489 -5.35 -8.57 16.34
N ILE A 490 -4.21 -8.94 16.95
CA ILE A 490 -4.18 -9.49 18.32
C ILE A 490 -4.68 -8.42 19.30
N THR A 491 -4.25 -7.16 19.15
CA THR A 491 -4.76 -6.05 19.98
C THR A 491 -6.29 -5.90 19.82
N PHE A 492 -6.81 -6.10 18.59
CA PHE A 492 -8.25 -6.09 18.34
C PHE A 492 -8.97 -7.26 19.02
N VAL A 493 -8.39 -8.46 19.00
CA VAL A 493 -8.92 -9.63 19.71
C VAL A 493 -9.01 -9.35 21.22
N VAL A 494 -7.95 -8.80 21.83
CA VAL A 494 -7.95 -8.38 23.24
C VAL A 494 -9.04 -7.34 23.52
N PHE A 495 -9.15 -6.34 22.65
CA PHE A 495 -10.19 -5.30 22.75
C PHE A 495 -11.61 -5.89 22.70
N LEU A 496 -11.89 -6.79 21.76
CA LEU A 496 -13.18 -7.46 21.64
C LEU A 496 -13.51 -8.29 22.89
N LYS A 497 -12.50 -9.02 23.40
CA LYS A 497 -12.64 -9.80 24.63
C LYS A 497 -13.00 -8.93 25.84
N HIS A 498 -12.28 -7.82 26.05
CA HIS A 498 -12.60 -6.86 27.11
C HIS A 498 -14.02 -6.31 27.02
N ARG A 499 -14.56 -6.23 25.80
CA ARG A 499 -15.94 -5.78 25.54
C ARG A 499 -16.96 -6.92 25.53
N ARG A 500 -16.56 -8.15 25.85
CA ARG A 500 -17.40 -9.37 25.82
C ARG A 500 -18.04 -9.63 24.44
N ILE A 501 -17.34 -9.25 23.36
CA ILE A 501 -17.76 -9.48 21.98
C ILE A 501 -17.09 -10.76 21.47
N ALA A 502 -17.83 -11.60 20.73
CA ALA A 502 -17.27 -12.79 20.09
C ALA A 502 -16.15 -12.39 19.10
N PHE A 503 -14.95 -12.96 19.25
CA PHE A 503 -13.73 -12.52 18.58
C PHE A 503 -13.11 -13.56 17.63
N ALA A 504 -13.74 -14.72 17.43
CA ALA A 504 -13.21 -15.79 16.58
C ALA A 504 -12.87 -15.32 15.15
N PHE A 505 -13.71 -14.42 14.59
CA PHE A 505 -13.52 -13.87 13.25
C PHE A 505 -12.24 -13.00 13.12
N ALA A 506 -11.73 -12.46 14.23
CA ALA A 506 -10.48 -11.71 14.27
C ALA A 506 -9.30 -12.58 14.74
N LEU A 507 -9.55 -13.61 15.55
CA LEU A 507 -8.52 -14.50 16.10
C LEU A 507 -7.88 -15.37 15.01
N VAL A 508 -8.68 -15.95 14.10
CA VAL A 508 -8.16 -16.80 13.03
C VAL A 508 -7.19 -16.03 12.12
N PRO A 509 -7.56 -14.84 11.58
CA PRO A 509 -6.60 -13.99 10.86
C PRO A 509 -5.38 -13.62 11.70
N ALA A 510 -5.55 -13.28 12.98
CA ALA A 510 -4.45 -12.89 13.86
C ALA A 510 -3.41 -14.00 14.02
N ILE A 511 -3.84 -15.26 14.18
CA ILE A 511 -2.95 -16.42 14.28
C ILE A 511 -2.20 -16.63 12.96
N ALA A 512 -2.92 -16.66 11.83
CA ALA A 512 -2.31 -16.85 10.52
C ALA A 512 -1.26 -15.77 10.23
N MET A 513 -1.61 -14.51 10.46
CA MET A 513 -0.72 -13.37 10.26
C MET A 513 0.44 -13.31 11.26
N SER A 514 0.36 -13.98 12.43
CA SER A 514 1.48 -14.08 13.36
C SER A 514 2.51 -15.10 12.92
N ILE A 515 2.09 -16.21 12.32
CA ILE A 515 2.97 -17.32 11.94
C ILE A 515 3.75 -16.98 10.66
N MET A 516 3.07 -16.55 9.60
CA MET A 516 3.68 -16.37 8.27
C MET A 516 4.87 -15.40 8.25
N PRO A 517 4.77 -14.17 8.79
CA PRO A 517 5.90 -13.25 8.75
C PRO A 517 7.04 -13.67 9.69
N VAL A 518 6.75 -14.34 10.82
CA VAL A 518 7.78 -14.86 11.71
C VAL A 518 8.58 -15.93 10.99
N VAL A 519 7.94 -16.89 10.31
CA VAL A 519 8.62 -17.90 9.52
C VAL A 519 9.49 -17.26 8.43
N ALA A 520 8.95 -16.27 7.71
CA ALA A 520 9.70 -15.56 6.67
C ALA A 520 10.93 -14.83 7.23
N LEU A 521 10.79 -14.11 8.35
CA LEU A 521 11.89 -13.41 8.99
C LEU A 521 12.97 -14.39 9.51
N VAL A 522 12.56 -15.52 10.08
CA VAL A 522 13.51 -16.57 10.51
C VAL A 522 14.28 -17.13 9.31
N MET A 523 13.61 -17.38 8.18
CA MET A 523 14.28 -17.83 6.95
C MET A 523 15.28 -16.76 6.46
N MET A 524 14.94 -15.48 6.54
CA MET A 524 15.86 -14.38 6.21
C MET A 524 17.07 -14.34 7.14
N VAL A 525 16.89 -14.59 8.44
CA VAL A 525 18.01 -14.69 9.40
C VAL A 525 18.95 -15.85 9.02
N ILE A 526 18.38 -17.00 8.63
CA ILE A 526 19.17 -18.17 8.19
C ILE A 526 19.94 -17.86 6.90
N GLN A 527 19.27 -17.22 5.93
CA GLN A 527 19.84 -16.90 4.61
C GLN A 527 20.97 -15.87 4.67
N HIS A 528 20.78 -14.77 5.42
CA HIS A 528 21.73 -13.67 5.47
C HIS A 528 22.74 -13.78 6.61
N GLY A 529 22.51 -14.67 7.57
CA GLY A 529 23.26 -14.79 8.81
C GLY A 529 22.87 -13.71 9.85
N PRO A 530 22.83 -14.07 11.15
CA PRO A 530 22.36 -13.16 12.22
C PRO A 530 23.26 -11.94 12.45
N LEU A 531 24.52 -12.00 12.03
CA LEU A 531 25.51 -10.92 12.18
C LEU A 531 25.53 -9.95 10.98
N SER A 532 24.85 -10.26 9.88
CA SER A 532 24.68 -9.32 8.78
C SER A 532 23.67 -8.23 9.14
N LEU A 533 23.74 -7.08 8.47
CA LEU A 533 22.80 -5.98 8.72
C LEU A 533 21.34 -6.43 8.55
N LEU A 534 21.02 -7.11 7.44
CA LEU A 534 19.65 -7.57 7.17
C LEU A 534 19.22 -8.69 8.12
N GLY A 535 20.08 -9.68 8.38
CA GLY A 535 19.78 -10.77 9.29
C GLY A 535 19.66 -10.32 10.74
N GLY A 536 20.51 -9.40 11.20
CA GLY A 536 20.43 -8.81 12.54
C GLY A 536 19.15 -8.01 12.77
N ILE A 537 18.74 -7.20 11.77
CA ILE A 537 17.47 -6.49 11.82
C ILE A 537 16.29 -7.49 11.84
N ALA A 538 16.30 -8.49 10.94
CA ALA A 538 15.27 -9.51 10.90
C ALA A 538 15.14 -10.25 12.25
N LEU A 539 16.27 -10.61 12.87
CA LEU A 539 16.30 -11.25 14.20
C LEU A 539 15.70 -10.34 15.28
N GLY A 540 16.08 -9.07 15.31
CA GLY A 540 15.51 -8.09 16.24
C GLY A 540 13.98 -7.97 16.08
N MET A 541 13.47 -7.93 14.84
CA MET A 541 12.04 -7.87 14.56
C MET A 541 11.30 -9.14 14.96
N VAL A 542 11.91 -10.34 14.76
CA VAL A 542 11.36 -11.61 15.25
C VAL A 542 11.23 -11.59 16.76
N LEU A 543 12.31 -11.28 17.48
CA LEU A 543 12.32 -11.29 18.95
C LEU A 543 11.28 -10.32 19.51
N LEU A 544 11.22 -9.10 18.98
CA LEU A 544 10.31 -8.07 19.40
C LEU A 544 8.85 -8.45 19.08
N GLY A 545 8.57 -8.88 17.86
CA GLY A 545 7.25 -9.28 17.42
C GLY A 545 6.72 -10.52 18.17
N VAL A 546 7.53 -11.54 18.36
CA VAL A 546 7.17 -12.74 19.13
C VAL A 546 6.89 -12.39 20.60
N TYR A 547 7.71 -11.53 21.21
CA TYR A 547 7.47 -11.08 22.58
C TYR A 547 6.11 -10.38 22.72
N VAL A 548 5.84 -9.39 21.87
CA VAL A 548 4.56 -8.63 21.91
C VAL A 548 3.37 -9.56 21.66
N THR A 549 3.51 -10.49 20.70
CA THR A 549 2.48 -11.51 20.40
C THR A 549 2.19 -12.38 21.63
N LEU A 550 3.21 -12.96 22.26
CA LEU A 550 3.05 -13.84 23.42
C LEU A 550 2.45 -13.10 24.61
N MET A 551 2.90 -11.88 24.89
CA MET A 551 2.35 -11.06 25.97
C MET A 551 0.87 -10.72 25.71
N SER A 552 0.50 -10.37 24.49
CA SER A 552 -0.90 -10.08 24.13
C SER A 552 -1.78 -11.34 24.19
N LEU A 553 -1.28 -12.50 23.75
CA LEU A 553 -2.00 -13.77 23.82
C LEU A 553 -2.29 -14.24 25.26
N LYS A 554 -1.42 -13.95 26.24
CA LYS A 554 -1.71 -14.20 27.65
C LYS A 554 -3.05 -13.56 28.06
N PHE A 555 -3.32 -12.33 27.61
CA PHE A 555 -4.58 -11.65 27.90
C PHE A 555 -5.77 -12.28 27.17
N VAL A 556 -5.56 -12.93 26.02
CA VAL A 556 -6.60 -13.69 25.32
C VAL A 556 -6.94 -14.97 26.08
N CYS A 557 -5.95 -15.64 26.67
CA CYS A 557 -6.14 -16.90 27.39
C CYS A 557 -6.60 -16.72 28.85
N THR A 558 -6.32 -15.57 29.49
CA THR A 558 -6.72 -15.30 30.88
C THR A 558 -8.24 -15.11 30.98
N PRO A 559 -8.96 -15.71 31.95
CA PRO A 559 -10.38 -15.45 32.14
C PRO A 559 -10.65 -13.95 32.28
N ALA A 560 -11.76 -13.46 31.71
CA ALA A 560 -12.15 -12.07 31.89
C ALA A 560 -12.41 -11.86 33.40
N VAL A 561 -11.63 -10.99 34.04
CA VAL A 561 -11.88 -10.58 35.43
C VAL A 561 -13.28 -9.96 35.48
N ALA A 562 -14.15 -10.53 36.27
CA ALA A 562 -15.48 -9.99 36.54
C ALA A 562 -15.27 -8.68 37.31
N GLY A 563 -15.40 -7.55 36.62
CA GLY A 563 -15.48 -6.21 37.19
C GLY A 563 -16.86 -5.65 36.98
#